data_a0496c6266ebb3a53a17074a3df40b16
#
_entry.id   a0496c6266ebb3a53a17074a3df40b16
#
_cell.length_a   1.000
_cell.length_b   1.000
_cell.length_c   1.000
_cell.angle_alpha   90.00
_cell.angle_beta   90.00
_cell.angle_gamma   90.00
#
_symmetry.space_group_name_H-M   'P 1'
#
loop_
_entity.id
_entity.type
_entity.pdbx_description
1 polymer ?
#
loop_
_entity_poly.entity_id
_entity_poly.type
_entity_poly.pdbx_seq_one_letter_code
_entity_poly.pdbx_strand_id
1 'polypeptide(L)'
;MSAKTKVPVNIYRPNSPYIGKCLENYSLVSEGGSGIVQHLTFDLSGGDLHYVEGQSIGIIPPGVDEKKGKPHKLRLYSIASTRHGDKNDDKTVSLCIRKLEYQHPETNETVHGVCSTFLCNLEIGAEVSICGPVGQEMLLPDDEDANIVMLATGTGIAPFRAFLWRMFKEQHTDYKFKGFSWLIFGIPYSANILYKEDLEKIQADYPENFELTYAISREQQNSEGGRMYIQHRVAEQAEKLWNLLQDPKTHLYMCGLKGMESGIEEGLSPYAAQNGVEWSTFVKQLKKEHRWHVEVY
;
A
#
# COMPACT_ATOMS: atom_id res chain seq x y z
N MET A 1 -25.42 -18.24 -1.35
CA MET A 1 -23.97 -18.39 -1.56
C MET A 1 -23.62 -17.61 -2.81
N SER A 2 -23.09 -16.38 -2.68
CA SER A 2 -22.59 -15.61 -3.80
C SER A 2 -21.38 -16.37 -4.35
N ALA A 3 -21.34 -16.59 -5.66
CA ALA A 3 -20.17 -17.18 -6.31
C ALA A 3 -19.00 -16.21 -6.08
N LYS A 4 -17.95 -16.65 -5.34
CA LYS A 4 -16.73 -15.86 -5.19
C LYS A 4 -16.23 -15.49 -6.59
N THR A 5 -16.27 -14.22 -6.91
CA THR A 5 -15.73 -13.72 -8.18
C THR A 5 -14.26 -14.14 -8.25
N LYS A 6 -13.91 -14.88 -9.31
CA LYS A 6 -12.53 -15.36 -9.45
C LYS A 6 -11.58 -14.18 -9.59
N VAL A 7 -10.70 -14.01 -8.61
CA VAL A 7 -9.70 -12.92 -8.63
C VAL A 7 -8.81 -13.06 -9.85
N PRO A 8 -8.69 -12.03 -10.70
CA PRO A 8 -7.88 -12.10 -11.91
C PRO A 8 -6.38 -12.20 -11.55
N VAL A 9 -5.65 -13.11 -12.19
CA VAL A 9 -4.19 -13.22 -12.00
C VAL A 9 -3.51 -13.57 -13.32
N ASN A 10 -2.33 -12.98 -13.55
CA ASN A 10 -1.46 -13.27 -14.69
C ASN A 10 -2.16 -13.17 -16.07
N ILE A 11 -3.03 -12.17 -16.25
CA ILE A 11 -3.67 -11.88 -17.54
C ILE A 11 -2.60 -11.57 -18.58
N TYR A 12 -1.61 -10.73 -18.20
CA TYR A 12 -0.43 -10.45 -19.00
C TYR A 12 0.83 -10.96 -18.29
N ARG A 13 1.75 -11.54 -19.06
CA ARG A 13 2.97 -12.17 -18.56
C ARG A 13 4.22 -11.48 -19.11
N PRO A 14 5.41 -11.66 -18.48
CA PRO A 14 6.64 -11.00 -18.92
C PRO A 14 7.06 -11.27 -20.39
N ASN A 15 6.68 -12.40 -20.95
CA ASN A 15 6.92 -12.73 -22.35
C ASN A 15 5.87 -12.17 -23.33
N SER A 16 4.78 -11.63 -22.82
CA SER A 16 3.72 -10.97 -23.57
C SER A 16 3.06 -9.90 -22.68
N PRO A 17 3.77 -8.81 -22.35
CA PRO A 17 3.26 -7.76 -21.49
C PRO A 17 2.18 -6.95 -22.21
N TYR A 18 1.30 -6.33 -21.43
CA TYR A 18 0.46 -5.25 -21.90
C TYR A 18 1.32 -3.99 -22.10
N ILE A 19 1.11 -3.29 -23.20
CA ILE A 19 1.77 -1.99 -23.44
C ILE A 19 0.78 -0.89 -23.11
N GLY A 20 0.92 -0.33 -21.91
CA GLY A 20 0.15 0.82 -21.45
C GLY A 20 0.83 2.14 -21.82
N LYS A 21 0.10 3.25 -21.66
CA LYS A 21 0.64 4.61 -21.81
C LYS A 21 0.54 5.37 -20.50
N CYS A 22 1.55 6.15 -20.18
CA CYS A 22 1.51 7.06 -19.06
C CYS A 22 0.51 8.18 -19.32
N LEU A 23 -0.52 8.30 -18.49
CA LEU A 23 -1.51 9.37 -18.56
C LEU A 23 -1.21 10.51 -17.59
N GLU A 24 -0.66 10.17 -16.42
CA GLU A 24 -0.35 11.11 -15.35
C GLU A 24 0.95 10.70 -14.66
N ASN A 25 1.77 11.69 -14.31
CA ASN A 25 2.96 11.53 -13.49
C ASN A 25 3.20 12.84 -12.72
N TYR A 26 2.90 12.84 -11.42
CA TYR A 26 3.05 14.03 -10.58
C TYR A 26 3.58 13.71 -9.19
N SER A 27 4.23 14.70 -8.55
CA SER A 27 4.82 14.57 -7.23
C SER A 27 3.75 14.47 -6.15
N LEU A 28 3.95 13.52 -5.22
CA LEU A 28 3.15 13.39 -3.99
C LEU A 28 3.84 14.02 -2.77
N VAL A 29 5.09 14.45 -2.91
CA VAL A 29 5.86 15.10 -1.84
C VAL A 29 5.69 16.61 -1.97
N SER A 30 5.23 17.24 -0.89
CA SER A 30 5.07 18.69 -0.81
C SER A 30 6.41 19.38 -0.58
N GLU A 31 6.45 20.70 -0.75
CA GLU A 31 7.63 21.53 -0.45
C GLU A 31 8.12 21.30 0.98
N GLY A 32 9.43 21.12 1.14
CA GLY A 32 10.08 20.80 2.41
C GLY A 32 10.14 19.29 2.73
N GLY A 33 9.51 18.43 1.95
CA GLY A 33 9.61 16.98 2.07
C GLY A 33 10.92 16.41 1.53
N SER A 34 11.15 15.14 1.78
CA SER A 34 12.39 14.45 1.36
C SER A 34 12.13 13.33 0.36
N GLY A 35 13.06 13.19 -0.60
CA GLY A 35 12.99 12.17 -1.65
C GLY A 35 11.96 12.51 -2.73
N ILE A 36 11.88 11.63 -3.73
CA ILE A 36 10.94 11.75 -4.86
C ILE A 36 9.94 10.62 -4.75
N VAL A 37 8.66 10.96 -4.64
CA VAL A 37 7.55 10.01 -4.72
C VAL A 37 6.54 10.51 -5.73
N GLN A 38 6.25 9.70 -6.73
CA GLN A 38 5.34 10.03 -7.83
C GLN A 38 4.08 9.20 -7.77
N HIS A 39 2.97 9.82 -8.12
CA HIS A 39 1.77 9.13 -8.57
C HIS A 39 1.83 8.99 -10.09
N LEU A 40 1.60 7.77 -10.58
CA LEU A 40 1.56 7.48 -12.01
C LEU A 40 0.25 6.78 -12.34
N THR A 41 -0.39 7.21 -13.41
CA THR A 41 -1.61 6.59 -13.96
C THR A 41 -1.32 6.07 -15.36
N PHE A 42 -1.70 4.82 -15.63
CA PHE A 42 -1.50 4.16 -16.93
C PHE A 42 -2.82 3.83 -17.59
N ASP A 43 -2.89 4.00 -18.91
CA ASP A 43 -4.02 3.63 -19.74
C ASP A 43 -4.07 2.11 -19.94
N LEU A 44 -5.24 1.52 -19.70
CA LEU A 44 -5.57 0.11 -19.90
C LEU A 44 -6.58 -0.10 -21.03
N SER A 45 -7.02 0.93 -21.73
CA SER A 45 -8.11 0.87 -22.72
C SER A 45 -7.81 0.00 -23.94
N GLY A 46 -6.53 -0.32 -24.17
CA GLY A 46 -6.07 -1.12 -25.30
C GLY A 46 -6.07 -2.65 -25.09
N GLY A 47 -6.57 -3.15 -23.95
CA GLY A 47 -6.53 -4.58 -23.62
C GLY A 47 -7.51 -5.00 -22.53
N ASP A 48 -7.33 -6.24 -22.06
CA ASP A 48 -8.22 -6.88 -21.07
C ASP A 48 -7.64 -6.86 -19.65
N LEU A 49 -6.59 -6.06 -19.39
CA LEU A 49 -6.00 -6.00 -18.08
C LEU A 49 -7.00 -5.38 -17.10
N HIS A 50 -7.41 -6.15 -16.12
CA HIS A 50 -8.28 -5.74 -15.03
C HIS A 50 -7.78 -6.33 -13.71
N TYR A 51 -8.13 -5.73 -12.60
CA TYR A 51 -7.60 -6.07 -11.28
C TYR A 51 -8.63 -5.77 -10.18
N VAL A 52 -8.31 -6.15 -8.95
CA VAL A 52 -9.06 -5.78 -7.76
C VAL A 52 -8.13 -5.14 -6.73
N GLU A 53 -8.70 -4.43 -5.77
CA GLU A 53 -7.97 -3.73 -4.71
C GLU A 53 -7.11 -4.70 -3.90
N GLY A 54 -5.86 -4.31 -3.60
CA GLY A 54 -4.87 -5.12 -2.90
C GLY A 54 -4.00 -5.99 -3.81
N GLN A 55 -4.22 -5.97 -5.13
CA GLN A 55 -3.33 -6.61 -6.08
C GLN A 55 -2.14 -5.72 -6.45
N SER A 56 -1.15 -6.33 -7.11
CA SER A 56 0.04 -5.68 -7.65
C SER A 56 0.14 -5.88 -9.15
N ILE A 57 0.80 -4.95 -9.86
CA ILE A 57 1.24 -5.13 -11.24
C ILE A 57 2.76 -5.14 -11.33
N GLY A 58 3.26 -5.82 -12.34
CA GLY A 58 4.69 -5.84 -12.66
C GLY A 58 5.04 -4.87 -13.76
N ILE A 59 6.10 -4.11 -13.57
CA ILE A 59 6.65 -3.21 -14.59
C ILE A 59 8.00 -3.76 -15.07
N ILE A 60 8.19 -3.82 -16.38
CA ILE A 60 9.45 -4.18 -17.01
C ILE A 60 10.08 -2.90 -17.55
N PRO A 61 11.15 -2.38 -16.92
CA PRO A 61 11.84 -1.21 -17.44
C PRO A 61 12.57 -1.56 -18.76
N PRO A 62 12.64 -0.62 -19.72
CA PRO A 62 13.30 -0.84 -21.01
C PRO A 62 14.81 -1.04 -20.84
N GLY A 63 15.43 -1.60 -21.88
CA GLY A 63 16.87 -1.82 -21.95
C GLY A 63 17.35 -3.13 -21.36
N VAL A 64 18.66 -3.25 -21.21
CA VAL A 64 19.35 -4.46 -20.75
C VAL A 64 20.24 -4.15 -19.55
N ASP A 65 20.36 -5.08 -18.65
CA ASP A 65 21.37 -5.08 -17.58
C ASP A 65 22.75 -5.28 -18.24
N GLU A 66 23.56 -4.25 -18.30
CA GLU A 66 24.87 -4.26 -18.97
C GLU A 66 25.81 -5.34 -18.44
N LYS A 67 25.72 -5.67 -17.15
CA LYS A 67 26.54 -6.69 -16.52
C LYS A 67 26.14 -8.12 -16.92
N LYS A 68 24.86 -8.33 -17.25
CA LYS A 68 24.29 -9.65 -17.54
C LYS A 68 23.94 -9.85 -19.01
N GLY A 69 23.89 -8.77 -19.82
CA GLY A 69 23.45 -8.81 -21.21
C GLY A 69 22.00 -9.31 -21.40
N LYS A 70 21.15 -9.14 -20.37
CA LYS A 70 19.75 -9.61 -20.35
C LYS A 70 18.80 -8.46 -20.10
N PRO A 71 17.55 -8.50 -20.56
CA PRO A 71 16.53 -7.52 -20.23
C PRO A 71 16.45 -7.27 -18.71
N HIS A 72 16.15 -6.05 -18.31
CA HIS A 72 15.95 -5.72 -16.91
C HIS A 72 14.84 -6.59 -16.30
N LYS A 73 15.02 -6.94 -15.02
CA LYS A 73 14.01 -7.72 -14.29
C LYS A 73 12.76 -6.89 -14.01
N LEU A 74 11.61 -7.52 -14.15
CA LEU A 74 10.33 -7.06 -13.67
C LEU A 74 10.40 -6.65 -12.19
N ARG A 75 9.70 -5.55 -11.83
CA ARG A 75 9.44 -5.15 -10.45
C ARG A 75 7.95 -5.09 -10.21
N LEU A 76 7.51 -5.64 -9.09
CA LEU A 76 6.12 -5.58 -8.63
C LEU A 76 5.89 -4.29 -7.87
N TYR A 77 4.70 -3.71 -8.05
CA TYR A 77 4.23 -2.54 -7.35
C TYR A 77 2.76 -2.74 -6.97
N SER A 78 2.43 -2.49 -5.70
CA SER A 78 1.05 -2.50 -5.23
C SER A 78 0.25 -1.44 -5.95
N ILE A 79 -0.95 -1.79 -6.39
CA ILE A 79 -1.86 -0.90 -7.12
C ILE A 79 -2.43 0.14 -6.15
N ALA A 80 -2.45 1.40 -6.58
CA ALA A 80 -2.93 2.53 -5.77
C ALA A 80 -4.33 3.02 -6.14
N SER A 81 -4.92 2.50 -7.22
CA SER A 81 -6.29 2.79 -7.67
C SER A 81 -7.24 1.66 -7.36
N THR A 82 -8.52 1.95 -7.30
CA THR A 82 -9.57 0.92 -7.30
C THR A 82 -9.61 0.20 -8.66
N ARG A 83 -10.34 -0.91 -8.74
CA ARG A 83 -10.60 -1.64 -10.00
C ARG A 83 -11.23 -0.77 -11.09
N HIS A 84 -11.85 0.34 -10.71
CA HIS A 84 -12.47 1.29 -11.62
C HIS A 84 -11.52 2.39 -12.10
N GLY A 85 -10.27 2.39 -11.59
CA GLY A 85 -9.27 3.40 -11.89
C GLY A 85 -9.58 4.77 -11.27
N ASP A 86 -8.65 5.71 -11.37
CA ASP A 86 -8.79 7.03 -10.76
C ASP A 86 -9.88 7.90 -11.44
N LYS A 87 -10.28 7.55 -12.67
CA LYS A 87 -11.36 8.21 -13.42
C LYS A 87 -12.70 7.49 -13.33
N ASN A 88 -12.76 6.38 -12.61
CA ASN A 88 -13.96 5.56 -12.47
C ASN A 88 -14.54 5.10 -13.82
N ASP A 89 -13.65 4.72 -14.76
CA ASP A 89 -13.99 4.34 -16.15
C ASP A 89 -13.52 2.92 -16.52
N ASP A 90 -13.01 2.15 -15.58
CA ASP A 90 -12.46 0.79 -15.73
C ASP A 90 -11.26 0.69 -16.70
N LYS A 91 -10.60 1.82 -17.00
CA LYS A 91 -9.60 1.92 -18.08
C LYS A 91 -8.24 2.40 -17.60
N THR A 92 -8.03 2.51 -16.30
CA THR A 92 -6.76 2.98 -15.77
C THR A 92 -6.29 2.17 -14.58
N VAL A 93 -4.98 2.18 -14.35
CA VAL A 93 -4.33 1.68 -13.14
C VAL A 93 -3.32 2.70 -12.64
N SER A 94 -3.27 2.91 -11.32
CA SER A 94 -2.35 3.88 -10.73
C SER A 94 -1.37 3.23 -9.77
N LEU A 95 -0.15 3.79 -9.71
CA LEU A 95 0.93 3.39 -8.83
C LEU A 95 1.42 4.56 -7.99
N CYS A 96 1.94 4.26 -6.80
CA CYS A 96 2.64 5.18 -5.93
C CYS A 96 4.11 4.75 -5.83
N ILE A 97 5.02 5.50 -6.47
CA ILE A 97 6.40 5.07 -6.69
C ILE A 97 7.39 6.01 -6.01
N ARG A 98 8.21 5.47 -5.11
CA ARG A 98 9.37 6.17 -4.59
C ARG A 98 10.59 5.89 -5.47
N LYS A 99 11.25 6.95 -5.96
CA LYS A 99 12.55 6.83 -6.63
C LYS A 99 13.59 6.31 -5.63
N LEU A 100 14.11 5.12 -5.89
CA LEU A 100 15.14 4.52 -5.04
C LEU A 100 16.49 5.14 -5.34
N GLU A 101 17.09 5.76 -4.34
CA GLU A 101 18.45 6.29 -4.36
C GLU A 101 19.14 5.95 -3.03
N TYR A 102 20.36 5.44 -3.08
CA TYR A 102 21.18 5.19 -1.91
C TYR A 102 22.66 5.30 -2.22
N GLN A 103 23.47 5.55 -1.19
CA GLN A 103 24.93 5.52 -1.31
C GLN A 103 25.41 4.08 -1.22
N HIS A 104 26.22 3.65 -2.19
CA HIS A 104 26.83 2.31 -2.15
C HIS A 104 27.79 2.23 -0.95
N PRO A 105 27.68 1.23 -0.08
CA PRO A 105 28.42 1.21 1.18
C PRO A 105 29.95 1.16 1.03
N GLU A 106 30.46 0.61 -0.08
CA GLU A 106 31.89 0.47 -0.33
C GLU A 106 32.46 1.57 -1.22
N THR A 107 31.72 1.99 -2.28
CA THR A 107 32.22 2.97 -3.27
C THR A 107 31.77 4.39 -2.98
N ASN A 108 30.79 4.57 -2.08
CA ASN A 108 30.13 5.85 -1.80
C ASN A 108 29.50 6.53 -3.04
N GLU A 109 29.30 5.76 -4.12
CA GLU A 109 28.62 6.24 -5.31
C GLU A 109 27.10 6.21 -5.11
N THR A 110 26.40 7.19 -5.70
CA THR A 110 24.93 7.18 -5.68
C THR A 110 24.40 6.11 -6.62
N VAL A 111 23.67 5.16 -6.08
CA VAL A 111 23.00 4.09 -6.83
C VAL A 111 21.54 4.43 -7.00
N HIS A 112 21.06 4.36 -8.24
CA HIS A 112 19.67 4.58 -8.60
C HIS A 112 18.95 3.25 -8.89
N GLY A 113 17.74 3.11 -8.41
CA GLY A 113 16.88 1.98 -8.75
C GLY A 113 16.45 2.06 -10.21
N VAL A 114 16.78 1.06 -11.03
CA VAL A 114 16.51 1.08 -12.49
C VAL A 114 15.02 1.32 -12.79
N CYS A 115 14.13 0.49 -12.25
CA CYS A 115 12.69 0.58 -12.53
C CYS A 115 12.05 1.83 -11.92
N SER A 116 12.38 2.17 -10.67
CA SER A 116 11.81 3.34 -10.01
C SER A 116 12.28 4.65 -10.65
N THR A 117 13.54 4.71 -11.12
CA THR A 117 14.05 5.88 -11.86
C THR A 117 13.36 6.01 -13.21
N PHE A 118 13.22 4.90 -13.96
CA PHE A 118 12.46 4.89 -15.19
C PHE A 118 11.04 5.44 -15.00
N LEU A 119 10.30 4.90 -14.02
CA LEU A 119 8.93 5.31 -13.74
C LEU A 119 8.83 6.78 -13.30
N CYS A 120 9.66 7.22 -12.36
CA CYS A 120 9.60 8.60 -11.87
C CYS A 120 9.95 9.66 -12.94
N ASN A 121 10.70 9.27 -13.97
CA ASN A 121 11.07 10.15 -15.10
C ASN A 121 10.20 9.93 -16.34
N LEU A 122 9.15 9.09 -16.25
CA LEU A 122 8.32 8.74 -17.41
C LEU A 122 7.51 9.94 -17.87
N GLU A 123 7.59 10.26 -19.15
CA GLU A 123 6.83 11.35 -19.76
C GLU A 123 5.38 10.93 -20.04
N ILE A 124 4.47 11.90 -20.06
CA ILE A 124 3.08 11.67 -20.46
C ILE A 124 3.04 11.18 -21.92
N GLY A 125 2.26 10.11 -22.15
CA GLY A 125 2.15 9.44 -23.45
C GLY A 125 3.21 8.36 -23.71
N ALA A 126 4.27 8.27 -22.88
CA ALA A 126 5.30 7.24 -23.02
C ALA A 126 4.74 5.84 -22.73
N GLU A 127 5.25 4.84 -23.44
CA GLU A 127 4.85 3.45 -23.28
C GLU A 127 5.52 2.78 -22.09
N VAL A 128 4.78 1.86 -21.47
CA VAL A 128 5.22 1.06 -20.34
C VAL A 128 4.79 -0.39 -20.50
N SER A 129 5.71 -1.32 -20.26
CA SER A 129 5.42 -2.76 -20.27
C SER A 129 4.88 -3.23 -18.93
N ILE A 130 3.61 -3.63 -18.89
CA ILE A 130 2.86 -4.02 -17.69
C ILE A 130 2.53 -5.51 -17.72
N CYS A 131 2.75 -6.19 -16.60
CA CYS A 131 2.38 -7.58 -16.39
C CYS A 131 1.46 -7.73 -15.18
N GLY A 132 0.71 -8.81 -15.12
CA GLY A 132 -0.16 -9.08 -13.99
C GLY A 132 -1.64 -9.11 -14.38
N PRO A 133 -2.56 -8.78 -13.45
CA PRO A 133 -2.26 -8.51 -12.03
C PRO A 133 -1.75 -9.74 -11.29
N VAL A 134 -1.20 -9.55 -10.10
CA VAL A 134 -0.75 -10.62 -9.20
C VAL A 134 -1.14 -10.30 -7.76
N GLY A 135 -1.11 -11.32 -6.90
CA GLY A 135 -1.42 -11.18 -5.46
C GLY A 135 -2.86 -11.57 -5.14
N GLN A 136 -3.02 -12.28 -4.02
CA GLN A 136 -4.32 -12.69 -3.47
C GLN A 136 -4.34 -12.56 -1.94
N GLU A 137 -3.21 -12.15 -1.35
CA GLU A 137 -3.06 -12.08 0.11
C GLU A 137 -3.55 -10.75 0.70
N MET A 138 -3.51 -9.67 -0.08
CA MET A 138 -3.85 -8.31 0.35
C MET A 138 -5.24 -7.84 -0.11
N LEU A 139 -6.15 -8.76 -0.40
CA LEU A 139 -7.46 -8.39 -0.94
C LEU A 139 -8.34 -7.76 0.13
N LEU A 140 -9.08 -6.71 -0.23
CA LEU A 140 -10.14 -6.15 0.60
C LEU A 140 -11.26 -7.19 0.74
N PRO A 141 -11.81 -7.46 1.96
CA PRO A 141 -12.92 -8.40 2.11
C PRO A 141 -14.23 -7.84 1.51
N ASP A 142 -15.10 -8.74 1.05
CA ASP A 142 -16.42 -8.37 0.53
C ASP A 142 -17.42 -8.01 1.66
N ASP A 143 -17.08 -8.23 2.93
CA ASP A 143 -17.93 -7.93 4.09
C ASP A 143 -17.99 -6.39 4.30
N GLU A 144 -19.14 -5.80 4.05
CA GLU A 144 -19.38 -4.36 4.24
C GLU A 144 -19.30 -3.91 5.70
N ASP A 145 -19.44 -4.82 6.66
CA ASP A 145 -19.38 -4.57 8.11
C ASP A 145 -18.00 -4.91 8.71
N ALA A 146 -17.00 -5.25 7.88
CA ALA A 146 -15.66 -5.59 8.36
C ALA A 146 -14.95 -4.39 9.02
N ASN A 147 -14.08 -4.67 10.01
CA ASN A 147 -13.13 -3.70 10.51
C ASN A 147 -11.81 -3.83 9.74
N ILE A 148 -11.30 -2.74 9.18
CA ILE A 148 -10.12 -2.71 8.34
C ILE A 148 -9.02 -1.89 9.00
N VAL A 149 -8.04 -2.55 9.62
CA VAL A 149 -6.87 -1.89 10.21
C VAL A 149 -5.73 -1.91 9.20
N MET A 150 -5.21 -0.74 8.87
CA MET A 150 -4.16 -0.54 7.85
C MET A 150 -2.93 0.10 8.49
N LEU A 151 -1.79 -0.57 8.39
CA LEU A 151 -0.50 -0.10 8.86
C LEU A 151 0.39 0.17 7.65
N ALA A 152 0.66 1.44 7.37
CA ALA A 152 1.42 1.87 6.20
C ALA A 152 2.73 2.57 6.57
N THR A 153 3.79 2.37 5.78
CA THR A 153 4.96 3.24 5.79
C THR A 153 5.32 3.69 4.37
N GLY A 154 5.49 5.00 4.18
CA GLY A 154 5.87 5.55 2.88
C GLY A 154 4.92 5.13 1.76
N THR A 155 5.46 4.56 0.68
CA THR A 155 4.66 4.10 -0.48
C THR A 155 3.81 2.86 -0.21
N GLY A 156 3.92 2.23 0.97
CA GLY A 156 2.98 1.22 1.44
C GLY A 156 1.54 1.72 1.61
N ILE A 157 1.31 3.02 1.49
CA ILE A 157 -0.04 3.61 1.40
C ILE A 157 -0.79 3.21 0.13
N ALA A 158 -0.09 2.74 -0.93
CA ALA A 158 -0.69 2.47 -2.23
C ALA A 158 -1.93 1.57 -2.17
N PRO A 159 -1.88 0.32 -1.66
CA PRO A 159 -3.06 -0.54 -1.59
C PRO A 159 -4.15 0.05 -0.69
N PHE A 160 -3.77 0.80 0.34
CA PHE A 160 -4.73 1.39 1.28
C PHE A 160 -5.45 2.62 0.71
N ARG A 161 -4.80 3.36 -0.21
CA ARG A 161 -5.52 4.36 -1.01
C ARG A 161 -6.63 3.71 -1.83
N ALA A 162 -6.33 2.59 -2.49
CA ALA A 162 -7.35 1.84 -3.24
C ALA A 162 -8.49 1.35 -2.33
N PHE A 163 -8.18 0.83 -1.13
CA PHE A 163 -9.19 0.43 -0.14
C PHE A 163 -10.07 1.60 0.29
N LEU A 164 -9.45 2.72 0.69
CA LEU A 164 -10.16 3.90 1.16
C LEU A 164 -11.06 4.50 0.07
N TRP A 165 -10.58 4.51 -1.18
CA TRP A 165 -11.41 4.97 -2.29
C TRP A 165 -12.59 4.04 -2.55
N ARG A 166 -12.38 2.72 -2.52
CA ARG A 166 -13.45 1.73 -2.67
C ARG A 166 -14.48 1.83 -1.55
N MET A 167 -14.04 2.04 -0.31
CA MET A 167 -14.91 2.12 0.86
C MET A 167 -15.68 3.45 0.98
N PHE A 168 -15.04 4.58 0.66
CA PHE A 168 -15.56 5.89 1.05
C PHE A 168 -15.74 6.90 -0.09
N LYS A 169 -14.95 6.80 -1.16
CA LYS A 169 -14.95 7.83 -2.21
C LYS A 169 -15.84 7.45 -3.40
N GLU A 170 -15.81 6.19 -3.80
CA GLU A 170 -16.64 5.69 -4.89
C GLU A 170 -18.05 5.37 -4.40
N GLN A 171 -19.05 5.64 -5.27
CA GLN A 171 -20.43 5.29 -4.99
C GLN A 171 -20.79 4.01 -5.77
N HIS A 172 -20.94 2.91 -5.06
CA HIS A 172 -21.30 1.64 -5.64
C HIS A 172 -22.73 1.25 -5.28
N THR A 173 -23.39 0.54 -6.18
CA THR A 173 -24.73 -0.02 -5.93
C THR A 173 -24.64 -1.37 -5.20
N ASP A 174 -23.53 -2.08 -5.40
CA ASP A 174 -23.27 -3.45 -4.96
C ASP A 174 -22.29 -3.55 -3.77
N TYR A 175 -21.72 -2.42 -3.31
CA TYR A 175 -20.83 -2.36 -2.16
C TYR A 175 -21.00 -1.02 -1.42
N LYS A 176 -21.32 -1.09 -0.13
CA LYS A 176 -21.48 0.09 0.75
C LYS A 176 -20.83 -0.21 2.09
N PHE A 177 -19.62 0.25 2.29
CA PHE A 177 -18.90 0.05 3.54
C PHE A 177 -19.63 0.69 4.73
N LYS A 178 -19.81 -0.07 5.79
CA LYS A 178 -20.52 0.31 7.04
C LYS A 178 -19.67 0.05 8.29
N GLY A 179 -18.56 -0.68 8.11
CA GLY A 179 -17.66 -1.05 9.17
C GLY A 179 -16.81 0.10 9.67
N PHE A 180 -15.77 -0.23 10.40
CA PHE A 180 -14.78 0.71 10.90
C PHE A 180 -13.44 0.50 10.18
N SER A 181 -12.78 1.58 9.81
CA SER A 181 -11.47 1.55 9.17
C SER A 181 -10.48 2.43 9.92
N TRP A 182 -9.26 1.95 10.16
CA TRP A 182 -8.21 2.69 10.85
C TRP A 182 -6.90 2.63 10.09
N LEU A 183 -6.39 3.80 9.68
CA LEU A 183 -5.07 3.92 9.06
C LEU A 183 -4.05 4.49 10.03
N ILE A 184 -2.99 3.73 10.33
CA ILE A 184 -1.79 4.23 11.02
C ILE A 184 -0.69 4.40 9.97
N PHE A 185 -0.31 5.64 9.68
CA PHE A 185 0.57 5.97 8.56
C PHE A 185 1.89 6.59 9.02
N GLY A 186 3.00 5.88 8.77
CA GLY A 186 4.36 6.29 9.08
C GLY A 186 5.08 6.99 7.92
N ILE A 187 5.53 8.22 8.18
CA ILE A 187 6.27 9.07 7.23
C ILE A 187 7.40 9.83 7.94
N PRO A 188 8.43 10.32 7.20
CA PRO A 188 9.50 11.08 7.84
C PRO A 188 9.10 12.50 8.26
N TYR A 189 8.39 13.25 7.41
CA TYR A 189 7.98 14.64 7.63
C TYR A 189 6.52 14.83 7.25
N SER A 190 5.86 15.85 7.77
CA SER A 190 4.49 16.21 7.38
C SER A 190 4.35 16.50 5.88
N ALA A 191 5.38 17.08 5.26
CA ALA A 191 5.46 17.29 3.81
C ALA A 191 5.57 15.98 2.99
N ASN A 192 5.83 14.84 3.63
CA ASN A 192 5.83 13.50 3.03
C ASN A 192 4.53 12.74 3.23
N ILE A 193 3.46 13.35 3.75
CA ILE A 193 2.15 12.70 3.84
C ILE A 193 1.58 12.57 2.43
N LEU A 194 1.71 11.38 1.86
CA LEU A 194 1.22 11.08 0.52
C LEU A 194 -0.32 11.04 0.54
N TYR A 195 -0.97 11.64 -0.47
CA TYR A 195 -2.43 11.74 -0.58
C TYR A 195 -3.11 12.43 0.61
N LYS A 196 -2.43 13.38 1.25
CA LYS A 196 -2.87 14.03 2.50
C LYS A 196 -4.31 14.55 2.40
N GLU A 197 -4.61 15.32 1.36
CA GLU A 197 -5.94 15.94 1.18
C GLU A 197 -7.06 14.91 1.08
N ASP A 198 -6.86 13.80 0.34
CA ASP A 198 -7.81 12.71 0.24
C ASP A 198 -8.03 12.03 1.60
N LEU A 199 -6.96 11.74 2.34
CA LEU A 199 -7.03 11.06 3.65
C LEU A 199 -7.77 11.91 4.68
N GLU A 200 -7.41 13.20 4.79
CA GLU A 200 -8.02 14.12 5.74
C GLU A 200 -9.49 14.43 5.37
N LYS A 201 -9.80 14.50 4.07
CA LYS A 201 -11.18 14.65 3.61
C LYS A 201 -12.04 13.43 3.96
N ILE A 202 -11.56 12.21 3.75
CA ILE A 202 -12.28 10.99 4.12
C ILE A 202 -12.54 10.98 5.63
N GLN A 203 -11.54 11.35 6.46
CA GLN A 203 -11.71 11.43 7.90
C GLN A 203 -12.77 12.47 8.31
N ALA A 204 -12.78 13.61 7.64
CA ALA A 204 -13.76 14.66 7.93
C ALA A 204 -15.19 14.26 7.50
N ASP A 205 -15.33 13.57 6.38
CA ASP A 205 -16.63 13.14 5.83
C ASP A 205 -17.21 11.91 6.56
N TYR A 206 -16.34 11.04 7.13
CA TYR A 206 -16.73 9.76 7.76
C TYR A 206 -16.09 9.57 9.15
N PRO A 207 -16.26 10.51 10.11
CA PRO A 207 -15.55 10.48 11.40
C PRO A 207 -15.90 9.27 12.27
N GLU A 208 -17.08 8.65 12.08
CA GLU A 208 -17.49 7.44 12.83
C GLU A 208 -16.96 6.15 12.20
N ASN A 209 -16.59 6.17 10.92
CA ASN A 209 -16.19 4.97 10.18
C ASN A 209 -14.71 4.96 9.82
N PHE A 210 -14.02 6.09 9.86
CA PHE A 210 -12.60 6.19 9.50
C PHE A 210 -11.79 6.98 10.54
N GLU A 211 -10.71 6.36 10.99
CA GLU A 211 -9.72 6.98 11.86
C GLU A 211 -8.36 7.03 11.17
N LEU A 212 -7.68 8.17 11.30
CA LEU A 212 -6.38 8.43 10.72
C LEU A 212 -5.38 8.82 11.81
N THR A 213 -4.29 8.07 11.91
CA THR A 213 -3.21 8.33 12.88
C THR A 213 -1.88 8.44 12.13
N TYR A 214 -1.17 9.55 12.33
CA TYR A 214 0.16 9.74 11.75
C TYR A 214 1.27 9.43 12.76
N ALA A 215 2.34 8.78 12.27
CA ALA A 215 3.62 8.66 12.93
C ALA A 215 4.69 9.37 12.11
N ILE A 216 5.03 10.62 12.49
CA ILE A 216 5.94 11.49 11.75
C ILE A 216 7.31 11.46 12.39
N SER A 217 8.20 10.60 11.89
CA SER A 217 9.41 10.19 12.60
C SER A 217 10.50 11.26 12.76
N ARG A 218 10.42 12.36 12.05
CA ARG A 218 11.37 13.48 12.13
C ARG A 218 10.79 14.72 12.83
N GLU A 219 9.50 14.71 13.14
CA GLU A 219 8.79 15.85 13.74
C GLU A 219 8.13 15.49 15.06
N GLN A 220 7.86 14.21 15.32
CA GLN A 220 7.24 13.73 16.55
C GLN A 220 8.19 12.87 17.36
N GLN A 221 7.99 12.84 18.67
CA GLN A 221 8.74 12.01 19.62
C GLN A 221 7.82 10.98 20.27
N ASN A 222 8.37 9.79 20.54
CA ASN A 222 7.73 8.79 21.38
C ASN A 222 7.88 9.15 22.87
N SER A 223 7.30 8.35 23.76
CA SER A 223 7.34 8.55 25.22
C SER A 223 8.76 8.57 25.83
N GLU A 224 9.75 8.02 25.12
CA GLU A 224 11.14 7.97 25.55
C GLU A 224 12.00 9.11 24.97
N GLY A 225 11.37 10.04 24.22
CA GLY A 225 12.06 11.16 23.55
C GLY A 225 12.76 10.77 22.24
N GLY A 226 12.59 9.51 21.77
CA GLY A 226 13.07 9.03 20.49
C GLY A 226 12.11 9.38 19.35
N ARG A 227 12.45 8.94 18.13
CA ARG A 227 11.62 9.17 16.94
C ARG A 227 10.30 8.41 17.02
N MET A 228 9.22 9.05 16.59
CA MET A 228 7.92 8.43 16.49
C MET A 228 7.82 7.55 15.23
N TYR A 229 7.70 6.23 15.42
CA TYR A 229 7.40 5.27 14.36
C TYR A 229 6.03 4.64 14.58
N ILE A 230 5.52 3.91 13.60
CA ILE A 230 4.19 3.29 13.66
C ILE A 230 4.03 2.33 14.85
N GLN A 231 5.07 1.56 15.21
CA GLN A 231 5.04 0.66 16.36
C GLN A 231 4.80 1.39 17.69
N HIS A 232 5.30 2.62 17.83
CA HIS A 232 5.04 3.43 19.01
C HIS A 232 3.56 3.86 19.06
N ARG A 233 2.98 4.25 17.90
CA ARG A 233 1.53 4.53 17.83
C ARG A 233 0.70 3.30 18.13
N VAL A 234 1.12 2.12 17.64
CA VAL A 234 0.48 0.86 17.98
C VAL A 234 0.57 0.56 19.47
N ALA A 235 1.72 0.77 20.10
CA ALA A 235 1.89 0.59 21.54
C ALA A 235 1.03 1.56 22.36
N GLU A 236 0.96 2.83 21.97
CA GLU A 236 0.09 3.85 22.59
C GLU A 236 -1.41 3.48 22.51
N GLN A 237 -1.81 2.74 21.49
CA GLN A 237 -3.18 2.34 21.20
C GLN A 237 -3.40 0.81 21.32
N ALA A 238 -2.53 0.14 22.09
CA ALA A 238 -2.49 -1.32 22.17
C ALA A 238 -3.83 -1.92 22.61
N GLU A 239 -4.51 -1.33 23.59
CA GLU A 239 -5.82 -1.76 24.07
C GLU A 239 -6.88 -1.72 22.96
N LYS A 240 -6.95 -0.60 22.24
CA LYS A 240 -7.92 -0.41 21.16
C LYS A 240 -7.67 -1.41 20.03
N LEU A 241 -6.41 -1.54 19.58
CA LEU A 241 -6.06 -2.47 18.51
C LEU A 241 -6.28 -3.93 18.94
N TRP A 242 -5.94 -4.28 20.19
CA TRP A 242 -6.19 -5.59 20.75
C TRP A 242 -7.69 -5.93 20.74
N ASN A 243 -8.54 -5.00 21.21
CA ASN A 243 -9.99 -5.20 21.24
C ASN A 243 -10.57 -5.37 19.83
N LEU A 244 -10.08 -4.58 18.85
CA LEU A 244 -10.47 -4.78 17.45
C LEU A 244 -10.07 -6.16 16.93
N LEU A 245 -8.86 -6.65 17.22
CA LEU A 245 -8.38 -7.95 16.73
C LEU A 245 -9.12 -9.14 17.33
N GLN A 246 -9.80 -8.98 18.49
CA GLN A 246 -10.69 -10.00 19.06
C GLN A 246 -11.98 -10.17 18.25
N ASP A 247 -12.42 -9.16 17.51
CA ASP A 247 -13.58 -9.26 16.63
C ASP A 247 -13.21 -10.08 15.37
N PRO A 248 -13.93 -11.19 15.07
CA PRO A 248 -13.66 -12.02 13.90
C PRO A 248 -13.85 -11.30 12.56
N LYS A 249 -14.52 -10.14 12.54
CA LYS A 249 -14.66 -9.28 11.35
C LYS A 249 -13.48 -8.35 11.11
N THR A 250 -12.51 -8.32 12.01
CA THR A 250 -11.33 -7.43 11.86
C THR A 250 -10.25 -8.06 11.02
N HIS A 251 -9.84 -7.34 9.98
CA HIS A 251 -8.69 -7.64 9.13
C HIS A 251 -7.59 -6.61 9.34
N LEU A 252 -6.37 -7.06 9.56
CA LEU A 252 -5.20 -6.21 9.69
C LEU A 252 -4.30 -6.37 8.47
N TYR A 253 -3.93 -5.24 7.89
CA TYR A 253 -3.07 -5.14 6.72
C TYR A 253 -1.81 -4.34 7.03
N MET A 254 -0.65 -4.83 6.60
CA MET A 254 0.63 -4.13 6.66
C MET A 254 1.24 -4.00 5.28
N CYS A 255 1.61 -2.79 4.90
CA CYS A 255 2.35 -2.56 3.66
C CYS A 255 3.42 -1.48 3.86
N GLY A 256 4.64 -1.75 3.37
CA GLY A 256 5.76 -0.82 3.43
C GLY A 256 7.10 -1.45 3.78
N LEU A 257 7.84 -0.85 4.72
CA LEU A 257 9.22 -1.23 5.04
C LEU A 257 9.32 -2.58 5.74
N LYS A 258 10.35 -3.34 5.41
CA LYS A 258 10.77 -4.52 6.19
C LYS A 258 10.95 -4.17 7.66
N GLY A 259 10.60 -5.11 8.53
CA GLY A 259 10.66 -4.91 9.98
C GLY A 259 9.40 -4.31 10.61
N MET A 260 8.38 -3.94 9.82
CA MET A 260 7.09 -3.50 10.37
C MET A 260 6.46 -4.56 11.26
N GLU A 261 6.42 -5.83 10.80
CA GLU A 261 5.78 -6.92 11.54
C GLU A 261 6.44 -7.13 12.92
N SER A 262 7.77 -7.11 13.01
CA SER A 262 8.49 -7.20 14.30
C SER A 262 8.24 -5.98 15.19
N GLY A 263 8.17 -4.78 14.64
CA GLY A 263 7.84 -3.57 15.41
C GLY A 263 6.41 -3.59 15.97
N ILE A 264 5.45 -4.15 15.24
CA ILE A 264 4.08 -4.34 15.72
C ILE A 264 4.03 -5.41 16.81
N GLU A 265 4.79 -6.50 16.67
CA GLU A 265 4.98 -7.50 17.72
C GLU A 265 5.51 -6.87 19.01
N GLU A 266 6.57 -6.04 18.93
CA GLU A 266 7.11 -5.32 20.09
C GLU A 266 6.05 -4.44 20.78
N GLY A 267 5.16 -3.81 20.00
CA GLY A 267 4.09 -2.95 20.52
C GLY A 267 2.92 -3.71 21.15
N LEU A 268 2.57 -4.88 20.64
CA LEU A 268 1.36 -5.62 21.05
C LEU A 268 1.63 -6.85 21.92
N SER A 269 2.79 -7.52 21.81
CA SER A 269 3.05 -8.73 22.56
C SER A 269 3.03 -8.54 24.09
N PRO A 270 3.50 -7.40 24.67
CA PRO A 270 3.36 -7.17 26.09
C PRO A 270 1.90 -7.06 26.54
N TYR A 271 1.05 -6.45 25.71
CA TYR A 271 -0.38 -6.32 25.99
C TYR A 271 -1.10 -7.67 25.88
N ALA A 272 -0.77 -8.46 24.86
CA ALA A 272 -1.29 -9.83 24.72
C ALA A 272 -0.94 -10.70 25.94
N ALA A 273 0.31 -10.63 26.41
CA ALA A 273 0.77 -11.36 27.60
C ALA A 273 0.02 -10.95 28.87
N GLN A 274 -0.28 -9.66 29.07
CA GLN A 274 -1.12 -9.17 30.18
C GLN A 274 -2.53 -9.77 30.14
N ASN A 275 -3.04 -10.10 28.95
CA ASN A 275 -4.33 -10.76 28.73
C ASN A 275 -4.24 -12.31 28.69
N GLY A 276 -3.07 -12.88 29.07
CA GLY A 276 -2.87 -14.33 29.13
C GLY A 276 -2.75 -15.02 27.76
N VAL A 277 -2.45 -14.25 26.69
CA VAL A 277 -2.36 -14.76 25.31
C VAL A 277 -0.90 -14.71 24.83
N GLU A 278 -0.42 -15.80 24.26
CA GLU A 278 0.87 -15.88 23.61
C GLU A 278 0.75 -15.30 22.20
N TRP A 279 1.51 -14.22 21.94
CA TRP A 279 1.41 -13.43 20.71
C TRP A 279 1.60 -14.25 19.43
N SER A 280 2.64 -15.09 19.37
CA SER A 280 2.94 -15.86 18.15
C SER A 280 1.83 -16.85 17.81
N THR A 281 1.17 -17.40 18.84
CA THR A 281 0.02 -18.28 18.66
C THR A 281 -1.20 -17.53 18.14
N PHE A 282 -1.43 -16.32 18.66
CA PHE A 282 -2.54 -15.46 18.23
C PHE A 282 -2.36 -15.03 16.76
N VAL A 283 -1.16 -14.57 16.38
CA VAL A 283 -0.87 -14.20 14.97
C VAL A 283 -1.00 -15.40 14.02
N LYS A 284 -0.57 -16.60 14.43
CA LYS A 284 -0.80 -17.82 13.64
C LYS A 284 -2.27 -18.09 13.39
N GLN A 285 -3.10 -17.87 14.42
CA GLN A 285 -4.55 -17.98 14.28
C GLN A 285 -5.10 -16.97 13.29
N LEU A 286 -4.75 -15.68 13.43
CA LEU A 286 -5.18 -14.63 12.51
C LEU A 286 -4.76 -14.93 11.06
N LYS A 287 -3.53 -15.41 10.84
CA LYS A 287 -3.06 -15.84 9.52
C LYS A 287 -3.88 -17.01 8.96
N LYS A 288 -4.23 -18.00 9.78
CA LYS A 288 -5.06 -19.14 9.39
C LYS A 288 -6.51 -18.72 9.04
N GLU A 289 -7.00 -17.68 9.70
CA GLU A 289 -8.33 -17.10 9.46
C GLU A 289 -8.35 -16.10 8.32
N HIS A 290 -7.20 -15.86 7.62
CA HIS A 290 -7.03 -14.85 6.58
C HIS A 290 -7.40 -13.43 7.05
N ARG A 291 -6.93 -13.06 8.24
CA ARG A 291 -7.18 -11.77 8.90
C ARG A 291 -5.90 -10.97 9.17
N TRP A 292 -4.73 -11.53 8.84
CA TRP A 292 -3.42 -10.92 9.02
C TRP A 292 -2.65 -10.93 7.70
N HIS A 293 -2.54 -9.77 7.08
CA HIS A 293 -2.03 -9.61 5.73
C HIS A 293 -0.77 -8.74 5.73
N VAL A 294 0.32 -9.22 5.13
CA VAL A 294 1.61 -8.53 5.17
C VAL A 294 2.25 -8.52 3.78
N GLU A 295 2.55 -7.33 3.26
CA GLU A 295 3.33 -7.10 2.05
C GLU A 295 4.39 -6.04 2.33
N VAL A 296 5.62 -6.46 2.69
CA VAL A 296 6.74 -5.57 3.05
C VAL A 296 7.94 -5.77 2.13
N TYR A 297 8.69 -4.69 1.82
CA TYR A 297 9.77 -4.66 0.83
C TYR A 297 11.02 -3.89 1.29
#